data_bf5266801fe29afde1808b52c4895149
#
_entry.id   bf5266801fe29afde1808b52c4895149
#
_cell.length_a   1.000
_cell.length_b   1.000
_cell.length_c   1.000
_cell.angle_alpha   90.00
_cell.angle_beta   90.00
_cell.angle_gamma   90.00
#
_symmetry.space_group_name_H-M   'P 1'
#
loop_
_entity.id
_entity.type
_entity.pdbx_description
1 polymer ?
#
loop_
_entity_poly.entity_id
_entity_poly.type
_entity_poly.pdbx_seq_one_letter_code
_entity_poly.pdbx_strand_id
1 'polypeptide(L)'
;MKRITHRFAMTFLLAGLYLSSLEVNAQSDTAWTKEKAAKWFAGMDWFRGGSGGQPKKKYDAFGREVEDPLEDTVSKAIVNTGLKPELPVNMVEFARQYHANPARWDKAFTYLKNTDFSKVQPGRYPIDGNDVYAVITLGPPKKMEDTTLWESHRNFEDIHYVISGKEKIGIIPLAQAKVAKEYNSATDLANYTAKGSYYVATPGVFYIITTQEAHRPGIRADDSGNEVKKLFIKVRKS
;
A
#
# COMPACT_ATOMS: atom_id res chain seq x y z
N MET A 1 31.05 55.19 58.79
CA MET A 1 30.01 54.23 58.36
C MET A 1 30.11 54.04 56.83
N LYS A 2 30.78 52.96 56.39
CA LYS A 2 30.96 52.66 54.96
C LYS A 2 30.18 51.32 54.66
N ARG A 3 29.23 51.38 53.75
CA ARG A 3 28.48 50.22 53.27
C ARG A 3 29.32 49.52 52.20
N ILE A 4 29.59 48.25 52.43
CA ILE A 4 30.23 47.35 51.47
C ILE A 4 29.10 46.65 50.70
N THR A 5 29.04 46.90 49.39
CA THR A 5 28.13 46.18 48.46
C THR A 5 28.92 45.06 47.81
N HIS A 6 28.52 43.83 48.14
CA HIS A 6 29.05 42.67 47.44
C HIS A 6 28.29 42.47 46.13
N ARG A 7 29.03 42.49 45.03
CA ARG A 7 28.57 42.02 43.71
C ARG A 7 28.84 40.52 43.62
N PHE A 8 27.80 39.72 43.65
CA PHE A 8 27.87 38.32 43.12
C PHE A 8 27.65 38.38 41.61
N ALA A 9 28.68 38.08 40.87
CA ALA A 9 28.56 37.76 39.45
C ALA A 9 28.14 36.32 39.28
N MET A 10 27.00 36.16 38.71
CA MET A 10 26.40 34.84 38.42
C MET A 10 26.92 34.37 37.05
N THR A 11 27.86 33.40 37.09
CA THR A 11 28.34 32.73 35.90
C THR A 11 27.49 31.46 35.73
N PHE A 12 26.37 31.59 35.06
CA PHE A 12 25.60 30.44 34.53
C PHE A 12 25.14 30.85 33.13
N LEU A 13 25.86 30.46 32.10
CA LEU A 13 25.36 30.25 30.74
C LEU A 13 26.50 29.68 29.91
N LEU A 14 26.52 28.35 29.71
CA LEU A 14 27.15 27.68 28.56
C LEU A 14 27.15 26.14 28.75
N ALA A 15 26.04 25.57 29.14
CA ALA A 15 25.87 24.12 29.10
C ALA A 15 24.51 23.67 28.52
N GLY A 16 23.72 24.58 27.92
CA GLY A 16 22.37 24.31 27.47
C GLY A 16 22.15 24.24 25.93
N LEU A 17 23.19 24.38 25.14
CA LEU A 17 23.05 24.51 23.66
C LEU A 17 23.73 23.38 22.84
N TYR A 18 24.15 22.29 23.48
CA TYR A 18 24.81 21.20 22.76
C TYR A 18 23.98 19.90 22.70
N LEU A 19 22.75 19.89 23.24
CA LEU A 19 21.89 18.70 23.22
C LEU A 19 20.71 18.75 22.24
N SER A 20 20.49 19.88 21.56
CA SER A 20 19.39 20.02 20.60
C SER A 20 19.75 19.73 19.14
N SER A 21 21.04 19.51 18.84
CA SER A 21 21.49 19.24 17.46
C SER A 21 21.72 17.77 17.12
N LEU A 22 21.61 16.87 18.10
CA LEU A 22 21.81 15.42 17.88
C LEU A 22 20.51 14.65 17.70
N GLU A 23 19.35 15.20 18.07
CA GLU A 23 18.06 14.49 17.88
C GLU A 23 17.39 14.75 16.52
N VAL A 24 17.83 15.76 15.77
CA VAL A 24 17.22 16.09 14.45
C VAL A 24 17.77 15.21 13.32
N ASN A 25 18.93 14.56 13.50
CA ASN A 25 19.55 13.77 12.43
C ASN A 25 19.23 12.25 12.45
N ALA A 26 18.65 11.74 13.52
CA ALA A 26 18.31 10.31 13.59
C ALA A 26 16.97 9.94 12.92
N GLN A 27 16.10 10.94 12.65
CA GLN A 27 14.77 10.73 12.09
C GLN A 27 14.69 10.89 10.57
N SER A 28 15.70 11.49 9.94
CA SER A 28 15.70 11.77 8.50
C SER A 28 16.16 10.57 7.62
N ASP A 29 16.90 9.62 8.17
CA ASP A 29 17.42 8.50 7.39
C ASP A 29 16.45 7.30 7.26
N THR A 30 15.37 7.27 8.03
CA THR A 30 14.39 6.20 8.01
C THR A 30 13.13 6.53 7.19
N ALA A 31 12.93 7.80 6.80
CA ALA A 31 11.76 8.20 6.06
C ALA A 31 11.81 7.71 4.59
N TRP A 32 10.75 7.04 4.15
CA TRP A 32 10.54 6.73 2.75
C TRP A 32 10.29 8.00 1.94
N THR A 33 11.12 8.25 0.92
CA THR A 33 10.87 9.30 -0.08
C THR A 33 10.44 8.68 -1.40
N LYS A 34 9.91 9.50 -2.33
CA LYS A 34 9.61 9.04 -3.69
C LYS A 34 10.84 8.47 -4.38
N GLU A 35 12.01 9.08 -4.18
CA GLU A 35 13.26 8.64 -4.77
C GLU A 35 13.75 7.30 -4.20
N LYS A 36 13.64 7.11 -2.88
CA LYS A 36 13.98 5.85 -2.21
C LYS A 36 13.03 4.74 -2.67
N ALA A 37 11.73 5.01 -2.69
CA ALA A 37 10.74 4.05 -3.18
C ALA A 37 10.97 3.72 -4.66
N ALA A 38 11.21 4.71 -5.53
CA ALA A 38 11.48 4.49 -6.94
C ALA A 38 12.74 3.64 -7.18
N LYS A 39 13.81 3.86 -6.40
CA LYS A 39 15.03 3.03 -6.47
C LYS A 39 14.76 1.60 -6.04
N TRP A 40 14.02 1.41 -4.96
CA TRP A 40 13.65 0.09 -4.47
C TRP A 40 12.80 -0.68 -5.51
N PHE A 41 11.74 -0.06 -6.04
CA PHE A 41 10.91 -0.65 -7.09
C PHE A 41 11.71 -0.90 -8.38
N ALA A 42 12.65 -0.04 -8.73
CA ALA A 42 13.51 -0.23 -9.89
C ALA A 42 14.45 -1.44 -9.71
N GLY A 43 14.70 -1.89 -8.49
CA GLY A 43 15.44 -3.13 -8.17
C GLY A 43 14.59 -4.39 -8.34
N MET A 44 13.26 -4.30 -8.34
CA MET A 44 12.36 -5.45 -8.48
C MET A 44 12.22 -5.84 -9.97
N ASP A 45 12.57 -7.07 -10.31
CA ASP A 45 12.57 -7.56 -11.71
C ASP A 45 11.18 -7.54 -12.36
N TRP A 46 10.11 -7.71 -11.59
CA TRP A 46 8.74 -7.71 -12.09
C TRP A 46 8.25 -6.33 -12.55
N PHE A 47 8.82 -5.24 -12.02
CA PHE A 47 8.48 -3.87 -12.43
C PHE A 47 9.04 -3.50 -13.80
N ARG A 48 9.97 -4.27 -14.35
CA ARG A 48 10.71 -3.96 -15.58
C ARG A 48 10.20 -4.68 -16.82
N GLY A 49 9.13 -5.48 -16.78
CA GLY A 49 8.61 -6.16 -17.95
C GLY A 49 9.68 -6.95 -18.69
N GLY A 50 10.17 -8.01 -18.07
CA GLY A 50 10.91 -9.15 -18.62
C GLY A 50 11.73 -8.93 -19.90
N SER A 51 12.86 -8.25 -19.84
CA SER A 51 13.93 -8.41 -20.84
C SER A 51 15.25 -8.69 -20.10
N GLY A 52 15.79 -9.89 -20.31
CA GLY A 52 17.01 -10.37 -19.69
C GLY A 52 18.16 -9.38 -19.77
N GLY A 53 18.64 -8.91 -18.65
CA GLY A 53 19.78 -8.02 -18.52
C GLY A 53 20.44 -8.19 -17.18
N GLN A 54 21.74 -8.03 -17.13
CA GLN A 54 22.76 -8.07 -16.08
C GLN A 54 22.24 -8.02 -14.63
N PRO A 55 22.87 -8.71 -13.66
CA PRO A 55 22.50 -8.66 -12.25
C PRO A 55 22.50 -7.21 -11.77
N LYS A 56 21.35 -6.76 -11.27
CA LYS A 56 21.09 -5.36 -10.94
C LYS A 56 21.37 -5.15 -9.47
N LYS A 57 21.95 -4.00 -9.15
CA LYS A 57 22.21 -3.54 -7.80
C LYS A 57 20.92 -3.57 -6.98
N LYS A 58 20.96 -4.19 -5.81
CA LYS A 58 19.85 -4.29 -4.87
C LYS A 58 19.92 -3.14 -3.86
N TYR A 59 18.77 -2.65 -3.44
CA TYR A 59 18.66 -1.53 -2.51
C TYR A 59 17.68 -1.91 -1.38
N ASP A 60 18.04 -1.59 -0.13
CA ASP A 60 17.15 -1.80 1.02
C ASP A 60 15.96 -0.82 1.04
N ALA A 61 15.13 -0.96 2.05
CA ALA A 61 13.97 -0.11 2.29
C ALA A 61 14.29 1.40 2.32
N PHE A 62 15.54 1.75 2.56
CA PHE A 62 16.02 3.13 2.66
C PHE A 62 16.76 3.59 1.39
N GLY A 63 16.76 2.76 0.33
CA GLY A 63 17.43 3.04 -0.92
C GLY A 63 18.96 2.87 -0.83
N ARG A 64 19.49 2.11 0.14
CA ARG A 64 20.91 1.75 0.24
C ARG A 64 21.16 0.49 -0.55
N GLU A 65 22.27 0.45 -1.28
CA GLU A 65 22.69 -0.77 -1.99
C GLU A 65 23.06 -1.85 -0.97
N VAL A 66 22.36 -2.98 -1.01
CA VAL A 66 22.61 -4.12 -0.10
C VAL A 66 22.52 -5.45 -0.86
N GLU A 67 23.25 -6.42 -0.39
CA GLU A 67 23.05 -7.83 -0.71
C GLU A 67 22.10 -8.40 0.36
N ASP A 68 20.75 -8.32 0.15
CA ASP A 68 19.79 -8.81 1.11
C ASP A 68 19.09 -10.07 0.60
N PRO A 69 19.23 -11.20 1.31
CA PRO A 69 18.52 -12.44 0.98
C PRO A 69 16.99 -12.33 1.01
N LEU A 70 16.44 -11.37 1.78
CA LEU A 70 14.99 -11.17 1.89
C LEU A 70 14.40 -10.49 0.65
N GLU A 71 15.11 -9.55 0.00
CA GLU A 71 14.66 -8.93 -1.26
C GLU A 71 14.54 -9.95 -2.40
N ASP A 72 15.41 -10.94 -2.43
CA ASP A 72 15.33 -12.01 -3.42
C ASP A 72 14.06 -12.86 -3.24
N THR A 73 13.58 -13.00 -2.01
CA THR A 73 12.35 -13.75 -1.69
C THR A 73 11.09 -13.00 -2.14
N VAL A 74 11.04 -11.67 -1.98
CA VAL A 74 9.91 -10.83 -2.40
C VAL A 74 9.82 -10.74 -3.91
N SER A 75 10.94 -10.43 -4.56
CA SER A 75 11.04 -10.42 -6.01
C SER A 75 10.61 -11.77 -6.59
N LYS A 76 11.06 -12.87 -6.01
CA LYS A 76 10.66 -14.23 -6.41
C LYS A 76 9.20 -14.53 -6.13
N ALA A 77 8.63 -14.10 -5.00
CA ALA A 77 7.22 -14.32 -4.68
C ALA A 77 6.30 -13.61 -5.67
N ILE A 78 6.61 -12.39 -6.06
CA ILE A 78 5.83 -11.58 -7.01
C ILE A 78 6.09 -12.02 -8.46
N VAL A 79 7.34 -12.17 -8.88
CA VAL A 79 7.73 -12.59 -10.24
C VAL A 79 7.11 -13.93 -10.62
N ASN A 80 7.00 -14.84 -9.69
CA ASN A 80 6.42 -16.15 -9.92
C ASN A 80 4.88 -16.18 -9.98
N THR A 81 4.15 -15.07 -9.75
CA THR A 81 2.69 -15.07 -9.90
C THR A 81 2.25 -15.07 -11.37
N GLY A 82 3.12 -14.65 -12.28
CA GLY A 82 2.73 -14.35 -13.67
C GLY A 82 1.79 -13.15 -13.79
N LEU A 83 1.47 -12.49 -12.67
CA LEU A 83 0.58 -11.34 -12.57
C LEU A 83 1.40 -10.05 -12.55
N LYS A 84 0.80 -8.96 -13.02
CA LYS A 84 1.41 -7.63 -13.02
C LYS A 84 0.67 -6.71 -12.05
N PRO A 85 1.37 -5.94 -11.21
CA PRO A 85 0.74 -4.82 -10.52
C PRO A 85 0.42 -3.74 -11.54
N GLU A 86 -0.76 -3.15 -11.42
CA GLU A 86 -1.18 -2.05 -12.28
C GLU A 86 -0.98 -0.72 -11.53
N LEU A 87 -0.53 0.29 -12.26
CA LEU A 87 -0.50 1.65 -11.74
C LEU A 87 -1.92 2.24 -11.73
N PRO A 88 -2.30 3.08 -10.76
CA PRO A 88 -1.43 3.70 -9.76
C PRO A 88 -1.27 2.84 -8.49
N VAL A 89 -0.03 2.63 -8.07
CA VAL A 89 0.29 2.13 -6.73
C VAL A 89 0.91 3.27 -5.94
N ASN A 90 0.46 3.49 -4.72
CA ASN A 90 1.17 4.36 -3.79
C ASN A 90 2.45 3.64 -3.32
N MET A 91 3.49 3.72 -4.15
CA MET A 91 4.73 2.95 -3.96
C MET A 91 5.41 3.27 -2.63
N VAL A 92 5.33 4.51 -2.16
CA VAL A 92 5.96 4.93 -0.90
C VAL A 92 5.25 4.26 0.28
N GLU A 93 3.91 4.31 0.30
CA GLU A 93 3.15 3.71 1.39
C GLU A 93 3.22 2.18 1.33
N PHE A 94 3.10 1.59 0.15
CA PHE A 94 3.26 0.14 0.00
C PHE A 94 4.61 -0.35 0.51
N ALA A 95 5.71 0.30 0.10
CA ALA A 95 7.04 -0.06 0.57
C ALA A 95 7.16 0.07 2.10
N ARG A 96 6.62 1.14 2.67
CA ARG A 96 6.60 1.34 4.13
C ARG A 96 5.84 0.20 4.84
N GLN A 97 4.66 -0.17 4.35
CA GLN A 97 3.84 -1.25 4.91
C GLN A 97 4.49 -2.62 4.74
N TYR A 98 5.06 -2.87 3.56
CA TYR A 98 5.78 -4.12 3.30
C TYR A 98 6.93 -4.32 4.29
N HIS A 99 7.81 -3.32 4.45
CA HIS A 99 8.96 -3.42 5.34
C HIS A 99 8.59 -3.42 6.83
N ALA A 100 7.44 -2.85 7.19
CA ALA A 100 6.97 -2.94 8.56
C ALA A 100 6.52 -4.36 8.94
N ASN A 101 6.00 -5.15 7.98
CA ASN A 101 5.64 -6.54 8.20
C ASN A 101 5.71 -7.37 6.91
N PRO A 102 6.92 -7.78 6.46
CA PRO A 102 7.09 -8.56 5.24
C PRO A 102 6.28 -9.86 5.25
N ALA A 103 6.23 -10.54 6.41
CA ALA A 103 5.59 -11.84 6.52
C ALA A 103 4.09 -11.82 6.17
N ARG A 104 3.37 -10.72 6.47
CA ARG A 104 1.96 -10.58 6.07
C ARG A 104 1.80 -10.49 4.56
N TRP A 105 2.62 -9.65 3.94
CA TRP A 105 2.59 -9.44 2.49
C TRP A 105 3.01 -10.68 1.72
N ASP A 106 4.04 -11.40 2.20
CA ASP A 106 4.51 -12.64 1.59
C ASP A 106 3.42 -13.72 1.61
N LYS A 107 2.65 -13.84 2.70
CA LYS A 107 1.51 -14.73 2.77
C LYS A 107 0.41 -14.35 1.76
N ALA A 108 0.11 -13.04 1.63
CA ALA A 108 -0.87 -12.54 0.68
C ALA A 108 -0.45 -12.84 -0.78
N PHE A 109 0.79 -12.56 -1.14
CA PHE A 109 1.32 -12.83 -2.48
C PHE A 109 1.48 -14.32 -2.76
N THR A 110 1.86 -15.11 -1.78
CA THR A 110 1.92 -16.58 -1.89
C THR A 110 0.55 -17.16 -2.16
N TYR A 111 -0.49 -16.67 -1.47
CA TYR A 111 -1.88 -17.06 -1.71
C TYR A 111 -2.33 -16.68 -3.12
N LEU A 112 -2.07 -15.43 -3.54
CA LEU A 112 -2.41 -14.93 -4.87
C LEU A 112 -1.77 -15.77 -5.98
N LYS A 113 -0.51 -16.20 -5.78
CA LYS A 113 0.26 -17.00 -6.73
C LYS A 113 -0.22 -18.45 -6.83
N ASN A 114 -0.42 -19.09 -5.68
CA ASN A 114 -0.53 -20.54 -5.62
C ASN A 114 -1.98 -21.04 -5.68
N THR A 115 -2.98 -20.15 -5.67
CA THR A 115 -4.39 -20.51 -5.64
C THR A 115 -4.97 -20.60 -7.06
N ASP A 116 -5.56 -21.73 -7.39
CA ASP A 116 -6.37 -21.88 -8.60
C ASP A 116 -7.77 -21.27 -8.36
N PHE A 117 -7.89 -19.97 -8.59
CA PHE A 117 -9.12 -19.23 -8.36
C PHE A 117 -10.29 -19.64 -9.24
N SER A 118 -10.06 -20.40 -10.30
CA SER A 118 -11.15 -20.95 -11.12
C SER A 118 -12.05 -21.89 -10.31
N LYS A 119 -11.47 -22.58 -9.33
CA LYS A 119 -12.14 -23.57 -8.47
C LYS A 119 -12.66 -23.02 -7.15
N VAL A 120 -12.21 -21.82 -6.73
CA VAL A 120 -12.61 -21.24 -5.45
C VAL A 120 -13.98 -20.57 -5.55
N GLN A 121 -14.89 -20.89 -4.66
CA GLN A 121 -16.23 -20.29 -4.62
C GLN A 121 -16.21 -18.89 -3.99
N PRO A 122 -17.25 -18.05 -4.19
CA PRO A 122 -17.39 -16.83 -3.42
C PRO A 122 -17.42 -17.12 -1.92
N GLY A 123 -16.75 -16.25 -1.14
CA GLY A 123 -16.64 -16.44 0.31
C GLY A 123 -15.43 -15.71 0.91
N ARG A 124 -15.24 -15.88 2.22
CA ARG A 124 -14.10 -15.35 2.97
C ARG A 124 -13.16 -16.50 3.35
N TYR A 125 -11.88 -16.31 3.10
CA TYR A 125 -10.82 -17.30 3.28
C TYR A 125 -9.70 -16.73 4.14
N PRO A 126 -9.48 -17.23 5.35
CA PRO A 126 -8.35 -16.79 6.16
C PRO A 126 -7.04 -17.27 5.54
N ILE A 127 -6.05 -16.38 5.47
CA ILE A 127 -4.68 -16.66 5.02
C ILE A 127 -3.74 -16.64 6.22
N ASP A 128 -3.88 -15.62 7.08
CA ASP A 128 -3.18 -15.48 8.36
C ASP A 128 -4.18 -14.98 9.42
N GLY A 129 -5.09 -15.84 9.83
CA GLY A 129 -6.14 -15.51 10.78
C GLY A 129 -7.01 -14.33 10.32
N ASN A 130 -7.06 -13.29 11.15
CA ASN A 130 -7.75 -12.04 10.83
C ASN A 130 -6.81 -10.93 10.34
N ASP A 131 -5.52 -11.19 10.26
CA ASP A 131 -4.54 -10.20 9.81
C ASP A 131 -4.35 -10.21 8.30
N VAL A 132 -4.49 -11.39 7.66
CA VAL A 132 -4.53 -11.51 6.21
C VAL A 132 -5.65 -12.46 5.82
N TYR A 133 -6.57 -11.99 5.00
CA TYR A 133 -7.67 -12.83 4.50
C TYR A 133 -8.12 -12.40 3.11
N ALA A 134 -8.62 -13.37 2.36
CA ALA A 134 -9.20 -13.15 1.04
C ALA A 134 -10.73 -13.10 1.12
N VAL A 135 -11.33 -12.26 0.28
CA VAL A 135 -12.77 -12.24 0.01
C VAL A 135 -12.96 -12.38 -1.49
N ILE A 136 -13.69 -13.40 -1.90
CA ILE A 136 -14.03 -13.66 -3.30
C ILE A 136 -15.51 -13.36 -3.50
N THR A 137 -15.82 -12.58 -4.52
CA THR A 137 -17.18 -12.24 -4.92
C THR A 137 -17.43 -12.60 -6.38
N LEU A 138 -18.68 -12.86 -6.71
CA LEU A 138 -19.16 -13.05 -8.08
C LEU A 138 -20.47 -12.27 -8.24
N GLY A 139 -20.59 -11.50 -9.29
CA GLY A 139 -21.81 -10.76 -9.59
C GLY A 139 -21.61 -9.70 -10.68
N PRO A 140 -22.70 -9.07 -11.14
CA PRO A 140 -22.61 -8.05 -12.16
C PRO A 140 -21.95 -6.78 -11.61
N PRO A 141 -21.17 -6.07 -12.43
CA PRO A 141 -20.62 -4.79 -12.07
C PRO A 141 -21.73 -3.72 -12.04
N LYS A 142 -21.54 -2.71 -11.21
CA LYS A 142 -22.48 -1.59 -11.05
C LYS A 142 -22.34 -0.59 -12.19
N LYS A 143 -23.41 0.10 -12.55
CA LYS A 143 -23.35 1.24 -13.46
C LYS A 143 -22.57 2.41 -12.82
N MET A 144 -21.90 3.21 -13.65
CA MET A 144 -21.13 4.38 -13.17
C MET A 144 -22.07 5.42 -12.51
N GLU A 145 -23.28 5.55 -13.05
CA GLU A 145 -24.31 6.48 -12.62
C GLU A 145 -24.96 6.11 -11.29
N ASP A 146 -24.75 4.86 -10.83
CA ASP A 146 -25.23 4.44 -9.53
C ASP A 146 -24.61 5.30 -8.44
N THR A 147 -25.36 5.53 -7.38
CA THR A 147 -24.95 6.31 -6.21
C THR A 147 -23.87 5.63 -5.38
N THR A 148 -23.08 4.73 -5.98
CA THR A 148 -21.97 4.07 -5.33
C THR A 148 -20.91 5.08 -4.93
N LEU A 149 -20.64 5.16 -3.64
CA LEU A 149 -19.62 6.04 -3.10
C LEU A 149 -18.22 5.43 -3.25
N TRP A 150 -17.21 6.28 -3.22
CA TRP A 150 -15.85 5.87 -2.99
C TRP A 150 -15.70 5.40 -1.55
N GLU A 151 -14.76 4.50 -1.31
CA GLU A 151 -14.51 3.94 0.02
C GLU A 151 -13.04 3.97 0.38
N SER A 152 -12.74 4.00 1.68
CA SER A 152 -11.41 3.77 2.22
C SER A 152 -11.46 2.95 3.49
N HIS A 153 -10.33 2.35 3.81
CA HIS A 153 -10.12 1.55 5.02
C HIS A 153 -9.07 2.22 5.91
N ARG A 154 -9.06 1.92 7.21
CA ARG A 154 -8.03 2.40 8.15
C ARG A 154 -7.12 1.31 8.64
N ASN A 155 -7.64 0.09 8.71
CA ASN A 155 -6.95 -1.05 9.34
C ASN A 155 -6.36 -2.03 8.33
N PHE A 156 -6.78 -1.98 7.05
CA PHE A 156 -6.34 -2.92 6.03
C PHE A 156 -5.94 -2.20 4.75
N GLU A 157 -4.86 -2.70 4.15
CA GLU A 157 -4.48 -2.46 2.77
C GLU A 157 -5.13 -3.53 1.90
N ASP A 158 -5.48 -3.20 0.64
CA ASP A 158 -6.17 -4.11 -0.26
C ASP A 158 -5.28 -4.54 -1.43
N ILE A 159 -5.28 -5.84 -1.74
CA ILE A 159 -4.90 -6.33 -3.06
C ILE A 159 -6.19 -6.65 -3.80
N HIS A 160 -6.46 -5.96 -4.90
CA HIS A 160 -7.64 -6.16 -5.73
C HIS A 160 -7.25 -6.89 -7.02
N TYR A 161 -7.92 -8.00 -7.35
CA TYR A 161 -7.64 -8.83 -8.51
C TYR A 161 -8.93 -9.32 -9.16
N VAL A 162 -9.06 -9.18 -10.48
CA VAL A 162 -10.15 -9.76 -11.26
C VAL A 162 -9.76 -11.16 -11.71
N ILE A 163 -10.54 -12.15 -11.28
CA ILE A 163 -10.33 -13.56 -11.64
C ILE A 163 -10.92 -13.85 -13.02
N SER A 164 -12.14 -13.35 -13.28
CA SER A 164 -12.79 -13.45 -14.59
C SER A 164 -13.72 -12.26 -14.82
N GLY A 165 -13.96 -11.93 -16.09
CA GLY A 165 -14.68 -10.74 -16.48
C GLY A 165 -13.79 -9.49 -16.49
N LYS A 166 -14.38 -8.31 -16.40
CA LYS A 166 -13.69 -7.01 -16.30
C LYS A 166 -14.55 -5.99 -15.60
N GLU A 167 -13.92 -5.10 -14.86
CA GLU A 167 -14.58 -3.96 -14.24
C GLU A 167 -13.68 -2.72 -14.29
N LYS A 168 -14.24 -1.55 -14.02
CA LYS A 168 -13.45 -0.36 -13.72
C LYS A 168 -13.29 -0.22 -12.22
N ILE A 169 -12.11 0.17 -11.81
CA ILE A 169 -11.79 0.56 -10.45
C ILE A 169 -11.30 2.01 -10.44
N GLY A 170 -11.92 2.87 -9.67
CA GLY A 170 -11.44 4.21 -9.40
C GLY A 170 -10.46 4.19 -8.25
N ILE A 171 -9.34 4.91 -8.36
CA ILE A 171 -8.34 5.06 -7.29
C ILE A 171 -7.86 6.50 -7.29
N ILE A 172 -7.89 7.15 -6.12
CA ILE A 172 -7.40 8.52 -5.92
C ILE A 172 -6.74 8.66 -4.54
N PRO A 173 -5.84 9.62 -4.36
CA PRO A 173 -5.38 10.01 -3.04
C PRO A 173 -6.56 10.40 -2.13
N LEU A 174 -6.58 9.89 -0.89
CA LEU A 174 -7.66 10.15 0.07
C LEU A 174 -7.88 11.66 0.32
N ALA A 175 -6.80 12.45 0.26
CA ALA A 175 -6.86 13.90 0.41
C ALA A 175 -7.69 14.63 -0.67
N GLN A 176 -7.98 13.96 -1.80
CA GLN A 176 -8.82 14.49 -2.88
C GLN A 176 -10.30 14.12 -2.75
N ALA A 177 -10.64 13.31 -1.77
CA ALA A 177 -12.00 12.83 -1.53
C ALA A 177 -12.71 13.64 -0.45
N LYS A 178 -14.01 13.90 -0.63
CA LYS A 178 -14.86 14.57 0.37
C LYS A 178 -15.67 13.53 1.13
N VAL A 179 -15.59 13.53 2.45
CA VAL A 179 -16.35 12.63 3.31
C VAL A 179 -17.85 12.76 3.03
N ALA A 180 -18.48 11.63 2.75
CA ALA A 180 -19.93 11.47 2.60
C ALA A 180 -20.55 10.70 3.77
N LYS A 181 -19.80 9.70 4.29
CA LYS A 181 -20.14 8.98 5.52
C LYS A 181 -18.88 8.80 6.34
N GLU A 182 -18.96 9.16 7.61
CA GLU A 182 -17.87 9.02 8.55
C GLU A 182 -17.41 7.56 8.70
N TYR A 183 -16.18 7.39 9.15
CA TYR A 183 -15.60 6.08 9.37
C TYR A 183 -16.37 5.27 10.40
N ASN A 184 -16.73 4.04 10.02
CA ASN A 184 -17.34 3.04 10.88
C ASN A 184 -16.30 1.96 11.22
N SER A 185 -15.88 1.90 12.48
CA SER A 185 -14.88 0.93 12.94
C SER A 185 -15.35 -0.53 12.91
N ALA A 186 -16.66 -0.78 12.97
CA ALA A 186 -17.22 -2.13 12.92
C ALA A 186 -17.08 -2.77 11.53
N THR A 187 -17.03 -1.95 10.48
CA THR A 187 -16.90 -2.39 9.08
C THR A 187 -15.56 -2.01 8.45
N ASP A 188 -14.72 -1.26 9.18
CA ASP A 188 -13.48 -0.65 8.66
C ASP A 188 -13.71 0.18 7.39
N LEU A 189 -14.77 0.98 7.34
CA LEU A 189 -15.22 1.65 6.13
C LEU A 189 -15.56 3.12 6.38
N ALA A 190 -15.03 4.01 5.55
CA ALA A 190 -15.52 5.36 5.35
C ALA A 190 -15.94 5.55 3.90
N ASN A 191 -16.94 6.40 3.64
CA ASN A 191 -17.38 6.64 2.28
C ASN A 191 -17.21 8.10 1.88
N TYR A 192 -16.98 8.31 0.57
CA TYR A 192 -16.64 9.61 0.02
C TYR A 192 -17.36 9.89 -1.29
N THR A 193 -17.49 11.17 -1.58
CA THR A 193 -17.74 11.67 -2.94
C THR A 193 -16.42 12.16 -3.52
N ALA A 194 -16.14 11.79 -4.76
CA ALA A 194 -14.92 12.22 -5.44
C ALA A 194 -15.11 12.18 -6.96
N LYS A 195 -14.24 12.91 -7.65
CA LYS A 195 -13.98 12.74 -9.09
C LYS A 195 -12.58 12.17 -9.24
N GLY A 196 -12.40 11.17 -10.09
CA GLY A 196 -11.10 10.55 -10.25
C GLY A 196 -10.98 9.71 -11.51
N SER A 197 -9.78 9.20 -11.74
CA SER A 197 -9.48 8.30 -12.86
C SER A 197 -9.95 6.88 -12.55
N TYR A 198 -10.32 6.17 -13.62
CA TYR A 198 -10.70 4.77 -13.57
C TYR A 198 -9.77 3.94 -14.40
N TYR A 199 -9.46 2.77 -13.91
CA TYR A 199 -8.60 1.78 -14.55
C TYR A 199 -9.43 0.54 -14.86
N VAL A 200 -9.16 -0.11 -15.99
CA VAL A 200 -9.87 -1.34 -16.37
C VAL A 200 -9.13 -2.52 -15.74
N ALA A 201 -9.74 -3.12 -14.76
CA ALA A 201 -9.25 -4.32 -14.09
C ALA A 201 -9.68 -5.57 -14.87
N THR A 202 -8.71 -6.39 -15.24
CA THR A 202 -8.85 -7.63 -16.00
C THR A 202 -8.02 -8.74 -15.38
N PRO A 203 -8.25 -10.03 -15.71
CA PRO A 203 -7.34 -11.10 -15.32
C PRO A 203 -5.90 -10.83 -15.75
N GLY A 204 -4.94 -11.21 -14.91
CA GLY A 204 -3.51 -11.03 -15.15
C GLY A 204 -2.90 -9.79 -14.53
N VAL A 205 -3.70 -8.84 -14.04
CA VAL A 205 -3.24 -7.64 -13.34
C VAL A 205 -3.89 -7.52 -11.97
N PHE A 206 -3.19 -6.94 -11.00
CA PHE A 206 -3.73 -6.65 -9.68
C PHE A 206 -3.40 -5.22 -9.26
N TYR A 207 -4.17 -4.69 -8.33
CA TYR A 207 -3.99 -3.36 -7.75
C TYR A 207 -3.63 -3.50 -6.28
N ILE A 208 -2.72 -2.67 -5.79
CA ILE A 208 -2.48 -2.47 -4.36
C ILE A 208 -3.06 -1.12 -4.01
N ILE A 209 -3.99 -1.10 -3.07
CA ILE A 209 -4.71 0.09 -2.63
C ILE A 209 -4.41 0.27 -1.16
N THR A 210 -3.79 1.40 -0.83
CA THR A 210 -3.36 1.67 0.54
C THR A 210 -4.41 2.46 1.32
N THR A 211 -4.26 2.49 2.64
CA THR A 211 -5.14 3.28 3.52
C THR A 211 -5.05 4.79 3.27
N GLN A 212 -4.10 5.24 2.44
CA GLN A 212 -3.98 6.64 2.01
C GLN A 212 -4.77 6.96 0.74
N GLU A 213 -5.53 6.00 0.23
CA GLU A 213 -6.30 6.12 -1.01
C GLU A 213 -7.78 5.86 -0.76
N ALA A 214 -8.62 6.59 -1.51
CA ALA A 214 -10.01 6.23 -1.70
C ALA A 214 -10.14 5.49 -3.03
N HIS A 215 -10.96 4.44 -3.03
CA HIS A 215 -11.20 3.63 -4.21
C HIS A 215 -12.69 3.38 -4.43
N ARG A 216 -13.03 3.02 -5.67
CA ARG A 216 -14.40 2.75 -6.10
C ARG A 216 -14.40 1.55 -7.04
N PRO A 217 -14.47 0.33 -6.50
CA PRO A 217 -14.46 -0.89 -7.29
C PRO A 217 -15.83 -1.25 -7.85
N GLY A 218 -15.87 -2.22 -8.74
CA GLY A 218 -17.10 -2.82 -9.21
C GLY A 218 -17.88 -1.98 -10.21
N ILE A 219 -17.24 -1.03 -10.88
CA ILE A 219 -17.91 -0.21 -11.88
C ILE A 219 -17.87 -0.91 -13.24
N ARG A 220 -18.96 -0.87 -13.97
CA ARG A 220 -19.10 -1.46 -15.30
C ARG A 220 -18.01 -0.95 -16.25
N ALA A 221 -17.29 -1.88 -16.88
CA ALA A 221 -16.27 -1.55 -17.87
C ALA A 221 -16.85 -1.32 -19.25
N ASP A 222 -17.92 -2.06 -19.59
CA ASP A 222 -18.66 -1.99 -20.86
C ASP A 222 -20.12 -2.43 -20.69
N ASP A 223 -20.87 -2.47 -21.76
CA ASP A 223 -22.30 -2.81 -21.75
C ASP A 223 -22.59 -4.31 -21.89
N SER A 224 -21.58 -5.19 -21.78
CA SER A 224 -21.79 -6.64 -21.92
C SER A 224 -22.68 -7.24 -20.83
N GLY A 225 -22.76 -6.59 -19.66
CA GLY A 225 -23.51 -7.08 -18.51
C GLY A 225 -22.94 -8.34 -17.86
N ASN A 226 -21.78 -8.81 -18.30
CA ASN A 226 -21.15 -10.04 -17.82
C ASN A 226 -20.80 -9.93 -16.33
N GLU A 227 -20.94 -11.04 -15.62
CA GLU A 227 -20.53 -11.14 -14.23
C GLU A 227 -19.01 -11.01 -14.10
N VAL A 228 -18.59 -10.47 -12.97
CA VAL A 228 -17.19 -10.35 -12.60
C VAL A 228 -16.95 -11.17 -11.36
N LYS A 229 -16.02 -12.13 -11.47
CA LYS A 229 -15.46 -12.82 -10.31
C LYS A 229 -14.19 -12.11 -9.90
N LYS A 230 -14.12 -11.70 -8.66
CA LYS A 230 -12.99 -10.91 -8.15
C LYS A 230 -12.60 -11.28 -6.73
N LEU A 231 -11.36 -10.96 -6.41
CA LEU A 231 -10.69 -11.21 -5.15
C LEU A 231 -10.25 -9.89 -4.54
N PHE A 232 -10.48 -9.73 -3.26
CA PHE A 232 -9.82 -8.75 -2.41
C PHE A 232 -9.02 -9.50 -1.36
N ILE A 233 -7.72 -9.24 -1.26
CA ILE A 233 -6.93 -9.70 -0.11
C ILE A 233 -6.76 -8.50 0.80
N LYS A 234 -7.24 -8.63 2.01
CA LYS A 234 -7.09 -7.65 3.09
C LYS A 234 -5.82 -7.96 3.86
N VAL A 235 -4.89 -7.04 3.88
CA VAL A 235 -3.62 -7.12 4.61
C VAL A 235 -3.64 -6.09 5.72
N ARG A 236 -3.61 -6.53 7.00
CA ARG A 236 -3.66 -5.62 8.13
C ARG A 236 -2.48 -4.65 8.10
N LYS A 237 -2.78 -3.39 8.20
CA LYS A 237 -1.81 -2.30 8.31
C LYS A 237 -0.89 -2.48 9.52
N SER A 238 0.36 -2.12 9.37
CA SER A 238 1.41 -2.15 10.39
C SER A 238 1.64 -0.79 11.03
#